data_e8f7e70d7deda706ea95e99806dde225
#
_entry.id   e8f7e70d7deda706ea95e99806dde225
#
_cell.length_a   1.000
_cell.length_b   1.000
_cell.length_c   1.000
_cell.angle_alpha   90.00
_cell.angle_beta   90.00
_cell.angle_gamma   90.00
#
_symmetry.space_group_name_H-M   'P 1'
#
loop_
_entity.id
_entity.type
_entity.pdbx_description
1 polymer ?
#
loop_
_entity_poly.entity_id
_entity_poly.type
_entity_poly.pdbx_seq_one_letter_code
_entity_poly.pdbx_strand_id
1 'polypeptide(L)'
;MKLKPCLCVFLSLLFTVSLAGCREKTDPIYEQTIQYNLESEPSSLDPQIADDQSAQIVIMSLFEGLTRIGPDGEAQPGIAERWEHNGDYTAFTFYLREDACWTDEDETPVTAADFVFAFRRALNPGTGSDLGRTLTCIANGQHVLDGQADPSELGVTALDSKTLKIDLAYSYEDFPKLMASSAAMPCNEKFFTESQGQYGLEAGTTLGNGPYTFSTSYSWTHGESISLSRNSLYAGEQKPVPAGISFTIGDEIMNSANAIATGTVDAAPITGEQLEAAHAADMNLTSFEDTALGVCFNMQDSVFQNANIRSAFLKTLNRELVLSSLPENYSQAQSVIPPQTTLSGENYRTLAGECSLPAYEQGQGKAYLEAGLNELQLDSLPKVTILCLDSPGAKAIVNNLLENWNSALGYYLNLKAVSENELQNALRNGNCQLALCPLRADNDGPWELLNLFSSENPYNPAGYQNQDYNNLLSQIKASPGEDGAALCLQAENHLIQNLVFYPLVYEKRYFASAQNVTGIIFHPYNGGIDFIGAEKTEAEA
;
A
#
# COMPACT_ATOMS: atom_id res chain seq x y z
N MET A 1 50.67 15.42 -69.81
CA MET A 1 50.68 15.67 -68.34
C MET A 1 49.31 15.49 -67.81
N LYS A 2 48.99 14.30 -67.36
CA LYS A 2 47.70 13.96 -66.77
C LYS A 2 47.95 13.31 -65.38
N LEU A 3 47.89 14.11 -64.36
CA LEU A 3 47.84 13.67 -62.97
C LEU A 3 46.70 14.44 -62.31
N LYS A 4 45.60 13.77 -61.96
CA LYS A 4 44.69 14.17 -60.89
C LYS A 4 43.35 13.46 -60.95
N PRO A 5 43.24 12.13 -60.84
CA PRO A 5 42.07 11.56 -60.21
C PRO A 5 42.37 10.76 -58.94
N CYS A 6 43.62 10.40 -58.62
CA CYS A 6 43.88 9.57 -57.44
C CYS A 6 43.81 10.29 -56.09
N LEU A 7 43.94 11.64 -56.04
CA LEU A 7 43.92 12.35 -54.74
C LEU A 7 42.51 12.59 -54.17
N CYS A 8 41.53 12.68 -55.04
CA CYS A 8 40.12 12.84 -54.58
C CYS A 8 39.48 11.55 -54.01
N VAL A 9 39.92 10.39 -54.47
CA VAL A 9 39.40 9.10 -53.96
C VAL A 9 40.01 8.78 -52.58
N PHE A 10 41.26 9.21 -52.32
CA PHE A 10 41.87 9.02 -50.99
C PHE A 10 41.31 9.98 -49.92
N LEU A 11 40.90 11.21 -50.30
CA LEU A 11 40.23 12.13 -49.36
C LEU A 11 38.78 11.74 -49.05
N SER A 12 38.07 11.14 -50.00
CA SER A 12 36.70 10.63 -49.73
C SER A 12 36.70 9.35 -48.91
N LEU A 13 37.74 8.50 -48.99
CA LEU A 13 37.87 7.32 -48.12
C LEU A 13 38.29 7.71 -46.67
N LEU A 14 39.04 8.80 -46.49
CA LEU A 14 39.37 9.29 -45.12
C LEU A 14 38.17 9.96 -44.42
N PHE A 15 37.20 10.51 -45.17
CA PHE A 15 36.02 11.13 -44.59
C PHE A 15 34.93 10.11 -44.24
N THR A 16 34.94 8.92 -44.85
CA THR A 16 33.98 7.84 -44.49
C THR A 16 34.42 7.00 -43.29
N VAL A 17 35.72 7.02 -42.92
CA VAL A 17 36.21 6.30 -41.73
C VAL A 17 36.07 7.15 -40.43
N SER A 18 35.95 8.49 -40.54
CA SER A 18 35.76 9.35 -39.35
C SER A 18 34.31 9.53 -38.89
N LEU A 19 33.33 8.87 -39.55
CA LEU A 19 31.94 8.81 -39.11
C LEU A 19 31.55 7.48 -38.43
N ALA A 20 32.49 6.56 -38.29
CA ALA A 20 32.37 5.47 -37.34
C ALA A 20 32.79 5.99 -35.93
N GLY A 21 32.11 7.02 -35.44
CA GLY A 21 32.15 7.37 -34.03
C GLY A 21 31.77 6.13 -33.23
N CYS A 22 32.58 5.79 -32.26
CA CYS A 22 32.27 4.79 -31.27
C CYS A 22 30.88 5.13 -30.69
N ARG A 23 29.84 4.53 -31.24
CA ARG A 23 28.60 4.33 -30.50
C ARG A 23 29.04 3.31 -29.45
N GLU A 24 29.26 3.73 -28.23
CA GLU A 24 29.28 2.77 -27.13
C GLU A 24 28.08 1.88 -27.36
N LYS A 25 28.30 0.59 -27.50
CA LYS A 25 27.17 -0.38 -27.53
C LYS A 25 26.59 -0.32 -26.14
N THR A 26 25.52 0.39 -26.00
CA THR A 26 24.66 0.29 -24.79
C THR A 26 24.28 -1.16 -24.67
N ASP A 27 24.40 -1.71 -23.48
CA ASP A 27 23.92 -3.06 -23.21
C ASP A 27 22.42 -3.09 -23.56
N PRO A 28 21.95 -4.08 -24.37
CA PRO A 28 20.55 -4.16 -24.79
C PRO A 28 19.55 -4.05 -23.63
N ILE A 29 19.92 -4.45 -22.43
CA ILE A 29 19.11 -4.36 -21.22
C ILE A 29 18.68 -2.90 -20.91
N TYR A 30 19.50 -1.92 -21.20
CA TYR A 30 19.20 -0.50 -21.00
C TYR A 30 18.34 0.13 -22.10
N GLU A 31 18.00 -0.62 -23.14
CA GLU A 31 17.15 -0.18 -24.25
C GLU A 31 15.72 -0.73 -24.14
N GLN A 32 15.48 -1.63 -23.17
CA GLN A 32 14.18 -2.28 -22.97
C GLN A 32 13.19 -1.37 -22.21
N THR A 33 11.92 -1.51 -22.56
CA THR A 33 10.80 -0.88 -21.85
C THR A 33 10.00 -1.96 -21.12
N ILE A 34 9.67 -1.73 -19.86
CA ILE A 34 8.82 -2.62 -19.07
C ILE A 34 7.35 -2.33 -19.41
N GLN A 35 6.60 -3.39 -19.73
CA GLN A 35 5.16 -3.34 -19.98
C GLN A 35 4.42 -3.76 -18.71
N TYR A 36 3.54 -2.90 -18.21
CA TYR A 36 2.75 -3.19 -17.01
C TYR A 36 1.28 -2.81 -17.24
N ASN A 37 0.34 -3.55 -16.67
CA ASN A 37 -1.07 -3.21 -16.74
C ASN A 37 -1.55 -2.55 -15.45
N LEU A 38 -2.15 -1.38 -15.58
CA LEU A 38 -2.92 -0.72 -14.52
C LEU A 38 -4.38 -1.18 -14.63
N GLU A 39 -4.94 -1.66 -13.54
CA GLU A 39 -6.31 -2.19 -13.51
C GLU A 39 -7.36 -1.11 -13.79
N SER A 40 -7.03 0.14 -13.52
CA SER A 40 -7.91 1.30 -13.73
C SER A 40 -7.13 2.55 -14.10
N GLU A 41 -7.84 3.54 -14.63
CA GLU A 41 -7.31 4.90 -14.80
C GLU A 41 -6.91 5.48 -13.45
N PRO A 42 -5.68 6.02 -13.27
CA PRO A 42 -5.32 6.82 -12.11
C PRO A 42 -6.27 8.00 -11.92
N SER A 43 -6.81 8.17 -10.73
CA SER A 43 -7.70 9.30 -10.42
C SER A 43 -6.98 10.64 -10.53
N SER A 44 -5.69 10.64 -10.21
CA SER A 44 -4.75 11.77 -10.26
C SER A 44 -3.33 11.23 -10.11
N LEU A 45 -2.33 12.00 -10.50
CA LEU A 45 -0.91 11.76 -10.18
C LEU A 45 -0.37 12.80 -9.19
N ASP A 46 -1.25 13.43 -8.44
CA ASP A 46 -0.91 14.28 -7.32
C ASP A 46 -0.58 13.42 -6.09
N PRO A 47 0.69 13.35 -5.64
CA PRO A 47 1.11 12.44 -4.59
C PRO A 47 0.40 12.63 -3.25
N GLN A 48 -0.12 13.84 -2.97
CA GLN A 48 -0.76 14.12 -1.70
C GLN A 48 -2.26 13.79 -1.65
N ILE A 49 -2.89 13.47 -2.79
CA ILE A 49 -4.34 13.18 -2.82
C ILE A 49 -4.72 11.87 -3.49
N ALA A 50 -3.87 11.34 -4.36
CA ALA A 50 -4.16 10.14 -5.14
C ALA A 50 -3.93 8.87 -4.28
N ASP A 51 -5.01 8.22 -3.87
CA ASP A 51 -5.00 7.06 -2.97
C ASP A 51 -5.31 5.73 -3.68
N ASP A 52 -5.68 5.77 -4.97
CA ASP A 52 -5.89 4.54 -5.75
C ASP A 52 -4.58 3.85 -6.14
N GLN A 53 -4.61 2.52 -6.21
CA GLN A 53 -3.42 1.70 -6.46
C GLN A 53 -2.75 2.00 -7.81
N SER A 54 -3.53 2.26 -8.86
CA SER A 54 -2.98 2.59 -10.19
C SER A 54 -2.19 3.90 -10.15
N ALA A 55 -2.71 4.91 -9.45
CA ALA A 55 -2.02 6.18 -9.25
C ALA A 55 -0.72 5.97 -8.46
N GLN A 56 -0.76 5.22 -7.36
CA GLN A 56 0.41 4.96 -6.51
C GLN A 56 1.56 4.31 -7.30
N ILE A 57 1.28 3.34 -8.17
CA ILE A 57 2.28 2.67 -9.01
C ILE A 57 2.98 3.67 -9.94
N VAL A 58 2.22 4.57 -10.56
CA VAL A 58 2.78 5.58 -11.47
C VAL A 58 3.54 6.67 -10.70
N ILE A 59 2.99 7.14 -9.58
CA ILE A 59 3.61 8.14 -8.70
C ILE A 59 5.00 7.66 -8.22
N MET A 60 5.12 6.41 -7.79
CA MET A 60 6.40 5.84 -7.34
C MET A 60 7.47 5.80 -8.44
N SER A 61 7.08 5.85 -9.71
CA SER A 61 8.00 5.96 -10.84
C SER A 61 8.39 7.41 -11.17
N LEU A 62 7.45 8.36 -10.99
CA LEU A 62 7.61 9.79 -11.34
C LEU A 62 8.26 10.61 -10.23
N PHE A 63 8.10 10.19 -8.98
CA PHE A 63 8.57 10.94 -7.81
C PHE A 63 9.56 10.11 -6.97
N GLU A 64 10.34 10.80 -6.18
CA GLU A 64 11.19 10.23 -5.15
C GLU A 64 11.01 11.00 -3.84
N GLY A 65 10.80 10.26 -2.74
CA GLY A 65 10.67 10.80 -1.40
C GLY A 65 12.01 11.13 -0.74
N LEU A 66 11.97 11.49 0.54
CA LEU A 66 13.21 11.64 1.33
C LEU A 66 13.99 10.32 1.34
N THR A 67 13.29 9.21 1.42
CA THR A 67 13.84 7.85 1.40
C THR A 67 13.18 7.03 0.31
N ARG A 68 13.70 5.82 0.07
CA ARG A 68 13.13 4.75 -0.74
C ARG A 68 13.07 3.48 0.11
N ILE A 69 12.25 2.52 -0.28
CA ILE A 69 12.26 1.20 0.34
C ILE A 69 13.14 0.28 -0.50
N GLY A 70 14.14 -0.33 0.13
CA GLY A 70 15.01 -1.30 -0.51
C GLY A 70 14.38 -2.68 -0.68
N PRO A 71 15.08 -3.60 -1.37
CA PRO A 71 14.61 -4.97 -1.56
C PRO A 71 14.44 -5.75 -0.26
N ASP A 72 15.11 -5.32 0.80
CA ASP A 72 15.04 -5.87 2.16
C ASP A 72 13.86 -5.30 2.99
N GLY A 73 13.11 -4.35 2.43
CA GLY A 73 12.02 -3.64 3.13
C GLY A 73 12.48 -2.51 4.03
N GLU A 74 13.80 -2.19 4.05
CA GLU A 74 14.36 -1.13 4.88
C GLU A 74 14.46 0.19 4.13
N ALA A 75 14.42 1.31 4.89
CA ALA A 75 14.58 2.64 4.33
C ALA A 75 16.01 2.87 3.83
N GLN A 76 16.14 3.28 2.58
CA GLN A 76 17.40 3.61 1.91
C GLN A 76 17.39 5.09 1.50
N PRO A 77 18.56 5.70 1.23
CA PRO A 77 18.64 7.05 0.69
C PRO A 77 17.81 7.25 -0.57
N GLY A 78 17.02 8.33 -0.58
CA GLY A 78 16.29 8.85 -1.73
C GLY A 78 16.77 10.26 -2.08
N ILE A 79 15.89 11.26 -1.98
CA ILE A 79 16.29 12.67 -2.06
C ILE A 79 17.19 13.06 -0.88
N ALA A 80 16.98 12.48 0.30
CA ALA A 80 17.93 12.60 1.40
C ALA A 80 19.07 11.59 1.21
N GLU A 81 20.32 12.08 1.20
CA GLU A 81 21.50 11.21 1.19
C GLU A 81 21.76 10.55 2.54
N ARG A 82 21.28 11.16 3.62
CA ARG A 82 21.35 10.65 5.00
C ARG A 82 20.36 11.34 5.91
N TRP A 83 20.12 10.76 7.06
CA TRP A 83 19.33 11.36 8.13
C TRP A 83 19.92 11.05 9.51
N GLU A 84 19.53 11.85 10.48
CA GLU A 84 19.89 11.72 11.89
C GLU A 84 18.60 11.81 12.72
N HIS A 85 18.59 11.19 13.89
CA HIS A 85 17.48 11.25 14.83
C HIS A 85 17.98 11.56 16.23
N ASN A 86 17.10 12.07 17.09
CA ASN A 86 17.38 12.18 18.54
C ASN A 86 17.26 10.79 19.19
N GLY A 87 17.67 10.69 20.47
CA GLY A 87 17.79 9.40 21.15
C GLY A 87 16.46 8.67 21.41
N ASP A 88 15.32 9.33 21.24
CA ASP A 88 13.97 8.80 21.48
C ASP A 88 13.09 8.77 20.20
N TYR A 89 13.68 8.96 19.03
CA TYR A 89 12.99 8.94 17.72
C TYR A 89 11.79 9.88 17.63
N THR A 90 11.82 11.01 18.34
CA THR A 90 10.78 12.06 18.25
C THR A 90 11.18 13.23 17.37
N ALA A 91 12.38 13.22 16.81
CA ALA A 91 12.84 14.22 15.84
C ALA A 91 13.85 13.61 14.87
N PHE A 92 13.68 13.95 13.60
CA PHE A 92 14.57 13.56 12.51
C PHE A 92 15.07 14.79 11.77
N THR A 93 16.33 14.72 11.30
CA THR A 93 16.92 15.72 10.41
C THR A 93 17.41 15.02 9.16
N PHE A 94 16.86 15.40 8.01
CA PHE A 94 17.21 14.86 6.71
C PHE A 94 18.10 15.84 5.95
N TYR A 95 19.15 15.34 5.33
CA TYR A 95 20.10 16.10 4.53
C TYR A 95 19.94 15.73 3.06
N LEU A 96 19.49 16.69 2.25
CA LEU A 96 19.13 16.46 0.86
C LEU A 96 20.36 16.50 -0.05
N ARG A 97 20.37 15.64 -1.06
CA ARG A 97 21.41 15.63 -2.10
C ARG A 97 21.45 16.98 -2.84
N GLU A 98 22.66 17.48 -3.12
CA GLU A 98 22.87 18.73 -3.85
C GLU A 98 22.38 18.66 -5.31
N ASP A 99 22.47 17.48 -5.93
CA ASP A 99 22.16 17.20 -7.34
C ASP A 99 20.71 16.79 -7.59
N ALA A 100 19.86 16.77 -6.56
CA ALA A 100 18.44 16.47 -6.73
C ALA A 100 17.72 17.65 -7.38
N CYS A 101 17.06 17.40 -8.53
CA CYS A 101 16.31 18.40 -9.29
C CYS A 101 14.95 17.86 -9.77
N TRP A 102 14.07 18.80 -10.09
CA TRP A 102 12.81 18.53 -10.79
C TRP A 102 13.07 18.21 -12.26
N THR A 103 12.09 17.60 -12.93
CA THR A 103 12.20 17.22 -14.35
C THR A 103 11.77 18.35 -15.31
N ASP A 104 11.87 19.59 -14.87
CA ASP A 104 11.63 20.77 -15.70
C ASP A 104 12.85 21.12 -16.56
N GLU A 105 12.64 21.97 -17.58
CA GLU A 105 13.71 22.40 -18.51
C GLU A 105 14.83 23.20 -17.80
N ASP A 106 14.52 23.82 -16.67
CA ASP A 106 15.45 24.65 -15.90
C ASP A 106 16.27 23.83 -14.89
N GLU A 107 16.03 22.52 -14.77
CA GLU A 107 16.65 21.63 -13.77
C GLU A 107 16.54 22.22 -12.35
N THR A 108 15.34 22.70 -12.02
CA THR A 108 15.08 23.40 -10.74
C THR A 108 15.46 22.49 -9.56
N PRO A 109 16.32 22.94 -8.62
CA PRO A 109 16.72 22.10 -7.50
C PRO A 109 15.55 21.72 -6.61
N VAL A 110 15.49 20.46 -6.17
CA VAL A 110 14.59 20.04 -5.09
C VAL A 110 15.13 20.54 -3.77
N THR A 111 14.27 21.17 -2.97
CA THR A 111 14.65 21.81 -1.71
C THR A 111 13.83 21.30 -0.54
N ALA A 112 14.29 21.57 0.70
CA ALA A 112 13.55 21.28 1.91
C ALA A 112 12.20 22.01 1.96
N ALA A 113 12.07 23.16 1.30
CA ALA A 113 10.82 23.90 1.23
C ALA A 113 9.73 23.14 0.44
N ASP A 114 10.10 22.36 -0.58
CA ASP A 114 9.16 21.56 -1.37
C ASP A 114 8.51 20.45 -0.50
N PHE A 115 9.25 19.88 0.44
CA PHE A 115 8.72 18.92 1.41
C PHE A 115 7.84 19.62 2.47
N VAL A 116 8.25 20.78 2.98
CA VAL A 116 7.44 21.57 3.93
C VAL A 116 6.10 21.92 3.28
N PHE A 117 6.10 22.35 2.03
CA PHE A 117 4.87 22.65 1.29
C PHE A 117 4.00 21.39 1.11
N ALA A 118 4.59 20.27 0.69
CA ALA A 118 3.88 19.00 0.48
C ALA A 118 3.19 18.51 1.77
N PHE A 119 3.90 18.46 2.91
CA PHE A 119 3.33 17.99 4.17
C PHE A 119 2.22 18.90 4.70
N ARG A 120 2.41 20.22 4.59
CA ARG A 120 1.36 21.19 4.96
C ARG A 120 0.13 21.04 4.10
N ARG A 121 0.30 20.75 2.80
CA ARG A 121 -0.78 20.53 1.87
C ARG A 121 -1.51 19.22 2.16
N ALA A 122 -0.78 18.11 2.37
CA ALA A 122 -1.37 16.80 2.66
C ALA A 122 -2.24 16.82 3.93
N LEU A 123 -1.81 17.55 4.97
CA LEU A 123 -2.53 17.65 6.24
C LEU A 123 -3.55 18.79 6.30
N ASN A 124 -3.60 19.67 5.30
CA ASN A 124 -4.61 20.73 5.26
C ASN A 124 -6.00 20.14 4.96
N PRO A 125 -7.01 20.36 5.83
CA PRO A 125 -8.38 19.87 5.59
C PRO A 125 -8.96 20.33 4.24
N GLY A 126 -8.54 21.51 3.77
CA GLY A 126 -8.98 22.05 2.47
C GLY A 126 -8.48 21.26 1.26
N THR A 127 -7.46 20.44 1.42
CA THR A 127 -6.96 19.55 0.35
C THR A 127 -7.85 18.31 0.19
N GLY A 128 -8.49 17.85 1.27
CA GLY A 128 -9.34 16.66 1.24
C GLY A 128 -8.57 15.34 1.03
N SER A 129 -7.31 15.31 1.46
CA SER A 129 -6.45 14.13 1.33
C SER A 129 -6.75 13.08 2.41
N ASP A 130 -7.13 11.88 2.01
CA ASP A 130 -7.19 10.74 2.93
C ASP A 130 -5.77 10.23 3.28
N LEU A 131 -4.79 10.41 2.40
CA LEU A 131 -3.38 10.06 2.62
C LEU A 131 -2.71 10.92 3.72
N GLY A 132 -3.20 12.14 3.96
CA GLY A 132 -2.69 13.00 5.04
C GLY A 132 -2.73 12.35 6.42
N ARG A 133 -3.61 11.36 6.63
CA ARG A 133 -3.69 10.62 7.91
C ARG A 133 -2.41 9.90 8.27
N THR A 134 -1.66 9.40 7.30
CA THR A 134 -0.38 8.71 7.51
C THR A 134 0.68 9.63 8.09
N LEU A 135 0.55 10.95 7.86
CA LEU A 135 1.48 11.98 8.33
C LEU A 135 1.08 12.61 9.69
N THR A 136 0.01 12.13 10.33
CA THR A 136 -0.44 12.65 11.64
C THR A 136 0.53 12.36 12.78
N CYS A 137 1.52 11.49 12.56
CA CYS A 137 2.66 11.27 13.45
C CYS A 137 3.57 12.52 13.58
N ILE A 138 3.55 13.45 12.62
CA ILE A 138 4.27 14.72 12.69
C ILE A 138 3.65 15.59 13.80
N ALA A 139 4.46 16.29 14.57
CA ALA A 139 4.00 17.17 15.65
C ALA A 139 2.95 18.17 15.12
N ASN A 140 1.84 18.31 15.83
CA ASN A 140 0.62 19.02 15.43
C ASN A 140 -0.13 18.42 14.22
N GLY A 141 0.31 17.33 13.62
CA GLY A 141 -0.29 16.76 12.40
C GLY A 141 -1.78 16.47 12.56
N GLN A 142 -2.18 15.82 13.66
CA GLN A 142 -3.59 15.55 13.93
C GLN A 142 -4.42 16.84 14.09
N HIS A 143 -3.90 17.84 14.82
CA HIS A 143 -4.61 19.11 15.02
C HIS A 143 -4.77 19.90 13.71
N VAL A 144 -3.77 19.84 12.84
CA VAL A 144 -3.84 20.46 11.50
C VAL A 144 -4.88 19.75 10.66
N LEU A 145 -4.87 18.43 10.61
CA LEU A 145 -5.82 17.61 9.84
C LEU A 145 -7.27 17.84 10.31
N ASP A 146 -7.49 18.02 11.61
CA ASP A 146 -8.80 18.31 12.19
C ASP A 146 -9.23 19.78 12.05
N GLY A 147 -8.40 20.63 11.44
CA GLY A 147 -8.64 22.07 11.30
C GLY A 147 -8.57 22.84 12.62
N GLN A 148 -7.92 22.28 13.64
CA GLN A 148 -7.75 22.89 14.97
C GLN A 148 -6.45 23.71 15.09
N ALA A 149 -5.51 23.52 14.16
CA ALA A 149 -4.26 24.29 14.06
C ALA A 149 -4.03 24.73 12.61
N ASP A 150 -3.28 25.83 12.44
CA ASP A 150 -2.87 26.30 11.11
C ASP A 150 -1.79 25.35 10.52
N PRO A 151 -1.79 25.03 9.21
CA PRO A 151 -0.74 24.20 8.60
C PRO A 151 0.69 24.71 8.82
N SER A 152 0.88 26.00 9.10
CA SER A 152 2.20 26.56 9.44
C SER A 152 2.73 26.12 10.83
N GLU A 153 1.86 25.59 11.68
CA GLU A 153 2.21 25.08 13.02
C GLU A 153 2.67 23.61 12.99
N LEU A 154 2.63 22.98 11.82
CA LEU A 154 3.13 21.62 11.64
C LEU A 154 4.61 21.53 11.99
N GLY A 155 5.01 20.45 12.68
CA GLY A 155 6.39 20.21 13.14
C GLY A 155 7.40 19.92 12.02
N VAL A 156 7.34 20.64 10.90
CA VAL A 156 8.29 20.54 9.78
C VAL A 156 8.95 21.87 9.51
N THR A 157 10.27 21.87 9.38
CA THR A 157 11.06 23.10 9.22
C THR A 157 12.19 22.89 8.22
N ALA A 158 12.24 23.69 7.17
CA ALA A 158 13.42 23.83 6.33
C ALA A 158 14.44 24.70 7.09
N LEU A 159 15.53 24.09 7.57
CA LEU A 159 16.61 24.81 8.26
C LEU A 159 17.45 25.61 7.25
N ASP A 160 17.61 25.08 6.06
CA ASP A 160 18.16 25.70 4.87
C ASP A 160 17.58 25.00 3.64
N SER A 161 18.11 25.27 2.43
CA SER A 161 17.59 24.67 1.19
C SER A 161 17.76 23.15 1.10
N LYS A 162 18.71 22.56 1.85
CA LYS A 162 19.07 21.14 1.79
C LYS A 162 18.93 20.42 3.13
N THR A 163 18.45 21.09 4.16
CA THR A 163 18.30 20.51 5.50
C THR A 163 16.86 20.64 5.98
N LEU A 164 16.19 19.51 6.14
CA LEU A 164 14.81 19.40 6.61
C LEU A 164 14.77 18.78 8.00
N LYS A 165 14.17 19.48 8.96
CA LYS A 165 13.89 18.95 10.30
C LYS A 165 12.41 18.62 10.43
N ILE A 166 12.11 17.44 10.99
CA ILE A 166 10.75 16.97 11.29
C ILE A 166 10.69 16.56 12.76
N ASP A 167 9.82 17.21 13.52
CA ASP A 167 9.49 16.86 14.90
C ASP A 167 8.23 16.00 14.91
N LEU A 168 8.21 14.90 15.69
CA LEU A 168 7.10 13.96 15.76
C LEU A 168 6.27 14.14 17.03
N ALA A 169 5.02 13.76 16.99
CA ALA A 169 4.09 13.79 18.11
C ALA A 169 4.37 12.66 19.13
N TYR A 170 5.05 11.62 18.72
CA TYR A 170 5.42 10.46 19.52
C TYR A 170 6.66 9.78 18.93
N SER A 171 7.26 8.87 19.72
CA SER A 171 8.41 8.08 19.25
C SER A 171 8.03 7.17 18.08
N TYR A 172 8.77 7.27 16.96
CA TYR A 172 8.51 6.46 15.78
C TYR A 172 9.83 6.11 15.07
N GLU A 173 10.39 4.95 15.41
CA GLU A 173 11.69 4.49 14.91
C GLU A 173 11.66 4.26 13.39
N ASP A 174 10.59 3.65 12.86
CA ASP A 174 10.39 3.37 11.43
C ASP A 174 9.92 4.59 10.61
N PHE A 175 9.96 5.80 11.18
CA PHE A 175 9.57 7.03 10.46
C PHE A 175 10.29 7.22 9.11
N PRO A 176 11.58 6.87 8.93
CA PRO A 176 12.21 6.93 7.62
C PRO A 176 11.52 6.07 6.56
N LYS A 177 10.89 4.94 6.90
CA LYS A 177 10.12 4.12 5.93
C LYS A 177 8.88 4.86 5.43
N LEU A 178 8.20 5.59 6.32
CA LEU A 178 7.05 6.42 5.95
C LEU A 178 7.43 7.53 4.95
N MET A 179 8.65 8.03 5.01
CA MET A 179 9.15 9.08 4.11
C MET A 179 9.39 8.61 2.67
N ALA A 180 9.22 7.32 2.40
CA ALA A 180 9.17 6.74 1.06
C ALA A 180 7.74 6.69 0.47
N SER A 181 6.71 6.99 1.26
CA SER A 181 5.30 6.93 0.79
C SER A 181 4.97 8.11 -0.12
N SER A 182 3.93 7.94 -0.96
CA SER A 182 3.49 8.99 -1.88
C SER A 182 3.09 10.28 -1.15
N ALA A 183 2.38 10.17 -0.01
CA ALA A 183 2.00 11.34 0.80
C ALA A 183 3.19 12.20 1.22
N ALA A 184 4.38 11.58 1.37
CA ALA A 184 5.62 12.23 1.78
C ALA A 184 6.48 12.72 0.60
N MET A 185 6.05 12.54 -0.66
CA MET A 185 6.75 13.07 -1.83
C MET A 185 6.76 14.60 -1.84
N PRO A 186 7.81 15.24 -2.38
CA PRO A 186 7.88 16.68 -2.46
C PRO A 186 6.86 17.25 -3.45
N CYS A 187 6.51 18.52 -3.31
CA CYS A 187 5.66 19.25 -4.23
C CYS A 187 6.26 20.64 -4.52
N ASN A 188 6.51 20.93 -5.79
CA ASN A 188 7.01 22.25 -6.20
C ASN A 188 5.86 23.27 -6.09
N GLU A 189 5.92 24.18 -5.10
CA GLU A 189 4.86 25.16 -4.82
C GLU A 189 4.56 26.07 -6.02
N LYS A 190 5.60 26.50 -6.74
CA LYS A 190 5.44 27.36 -7.91
C LYS A 190 4.67 26.63 -9.01
N PHE A 191 5.11 25.44 -9.39
CA PHE A 191 4.46 24.64 -10.43
C PHE A 191 3.02 24.26 -10.03
N PHE A 192 2.82 23.86 -8.76
CA PHE A 192 1.49 23.57 -8.23
C PHE A 192 0.55 24.79 -8.38
N THR A 193 1.02 25.98 -8.02
CA THR A 193 0.22 27.21 -8.13
C THR A 193 -0.06 27.56 -9.58
N GLU A 194 0.92 27.43 -10.47
CA GLU A 194 0.80 27.70 -11.91
C GLU A 194 -0.12 26.70 -12.62
N SER A 195 -0.29 25.49 -12.10
CA SER A 195 -1.21 24.48 -12.64
C SER A 195 -2.71 24.83 -12.47
N GLN A 196 -3.04 25.81 -11.62
CA GLN A 196 -4.41 26.34 -11.44
C GLN A 196 -5.45 25.26 -11.15
N GLY A 197 -5.12 24.28 -10.31
CA GLY A 197 -5.99 23.18 -9.93
C GLY A 197 -5.97 21.98 -10.89
N GLN A 198 -5.05 21.95 -11.84
CA GLN A 198 -4.85 20.84 -12.78
C GLN A 198 -3.66 19.94 -12.39
N TYR A 199 -3.01 20.20 -11.23
CA TYR A 199 -1.84 19.44 -10.80
C TYR A 199 -2.16 17.94 -10.74
N GLY A 200 -1.33 17.14 -11.42
CA GLY A 200 -1.47 15.69 -11.44
C GLY A 200 -2.59 15.14 -12.33
N LEU A 201 -3.30 15.97 -13.11
CA LEU A 201 -4.41 15.49 -13.95
C LEU A 201 -4.00 15.20 -15.41
N GLU A 202 -2.83 15.65 -15.83
CA GLU A 202 -2.31 15.48 -17.18
C GLU A 202 -0.78 15.35 -17.13
N ALA A 203 -0.18 14.76 -18.15
CA ALA A 203 1.29 14.68 -18.25
C ALA A 203 1.95 16.08 -18.19
N GLY A 204 1.33 17.09 -18.81
CA GLY A 204 1.84 18.48 -18.83
C GLY A 204 1.62 19.26 -17.53
N THR A 205 0.79 18.76 -16.63
CA THR A 205 0.52 19.35 -15.29
C THR A 205 1.05 18.49 -14.15
N THR A 206 1.95 17.55 -14.46
CA THR A 206 2.64 16.70 -13.49
C THR A 206 4.14 16.97 -13.59
N LEU A 207 4.75 17.42 -12.51
CA LEU A 207 6.20 17.66 -12.42
C LEU A 207 6.79 16.71 -11.39
N GLY A 208 7.59 15.75 -11.86
CA GLY A 208 8.25 14.77 -11.02
C GLY A 208 9.72 15.12 -10.70
N ASN A 209 10.31 14.33 -9.83
CA ASN A 209 11.72 14.40 -9.43
C ASN A 209 12.36 13.01 -9.37
N GLY A 210 11.62 11.99 -9.83
CA GLY A 210 11.97 10.57 -9.71
C GLY A 210 12.77 10.01 -10.88
N PRO A 211 12.94 8.67 -10.91
CA PRO A 211 13.77 7.97 -11.90
C PRO A 211 13.18 8.00 -13.32
N TYR A 212 11.89 8.23 -13.46
CA TYR A 212 11.21 8.31 -14.76
C TYR A 212 10.46 9.63 -14.89
N THR A 213 10.16 10.02 -16.12
CA THR A 213 9.47 11.27 -16.45
C THR A 213 8.59 11.10 -17.69
N PHE A 214 7.64 11.98 -17.88
CA PHE A 214 6.92 12.13 -19.13
C PHE A 214 7.84 12.75 -20.20
N SER A 215 7.88 12.13 -21.38
CA SER A 215 8.68 12.69 -22.51
C SER A 215 7.95 13.82 -23.23
N THR A 216 6.62 13.80 -23.23
CA THR A 216 5.74 14.77 -23.91
C THR A 216 4.40 14.88 -23.17
N SER A 217 3.65 15.92 -23.48
CA SER A 217 2.26 16.07 -22.98
C SER A 217 1.30 14.99 -23.50
N TYR A 218 1.70 14.20 -24.50
CA TYR A 218 0.92 13.10 -25.06
C TYR A 218 1.30 11.73 -24.44
N SER A 219 2.22 11.73 -23.47
CA SER A 219 2.65 10.49 -22.81
C SER A 219 1.60 9.88 -21.88
N TRP A 220 0.52 10.58 -21.61
CA TRP A 220 -0.67 10.06 -20.93
C TRP A 220 -1.88 10.22 -21.86
N THR A 221 -2.45 9.09 -22.31
CA THR A 221 -3.70 9.00 -23.05
C THR A 221 -4.75 8.38 -22.15
N HIS A 222 -5.67 9.20 -21.65
CA HIS A 222 -6.68 8.78 -20.69
C HIS A 222 -7.52 7.60 -21.19
N GLY A 223 -7.72 6.61 -20.32
CA GLY A 223 -8.41 5.37 -20.61
C GLY A 223 -7.65 4.39 -21.51
N GLU A 224 -6.41 4.71 -21.92
CA GLU A 224 -5.62 3.87 -22.82
C GLU A 224 -4.24 3.52 -22.23
N SER A 225 -3.38 4.54 -21.98
CA SER A 225 -2.00 4.27 -21.60
C SER A 225 -1.27 5.45 -20.96
N ILE A 226 -0.23 5.12 -20.18
CA ILE A 226 0.77 6.05 -19.66
C ILE A 226 2.14 5.54 -20.09
N SER A 227 2.98 6.40 -20.69
CA SER A 227 4.32 6.06 -21.11
C SER A 227 5.34 6.96 -20.44
N LEU A 228 6.25 6.36 -19.68
CA LEU A 228 7.33 7.05 -18.98
C LEU A 228 8.67 6.69 -19.64
N SER A 229 9.56 7.67 -19.72
CA SER A 229 10.94 7.48 -20.15
C SER A 229 11.89 7.69 -18.98
N ARG A 230 13.06 7.06 -19.05
CA ARG A 230 14.13 7.27 -18.08
C ARG A 230 14.44 8.76 -17.94
N ASN A 231 14.47 9.23 -16.70
CA ASN A 231 14.90 10.58 -16.40
C ASN A 231 16.43 10.68 -16.47
N SER A 232 16.95 11.40 -17.46
CA SER A 232 18.41 11.60 -17.63
C SER A 232 19.04 12.47 -16.56
N LEU A 233 18.24 13.27 -15.85
CA LEU A 233 18.68 14.15 -14.75
C LEU A 233 18.67 13.42 -13.39
N TYR A 234 18.10 12.22 -13.33
CA TYR A 234 18.01 11.49 -12.08
C TYR A 234 19.39 11.11 -11.54
N ALA A 235 19.73 11.65 -10.38
CA ALA A 235 21.02 11.52 -9.73
C ALA A 235 21.04 10.57 -8.52
N GLY A 236 19.92 9.84 -8.24
CA GLY A 236 19.84 8.85 -7.17
C GLY A 236 20.96 7.79 -7.22
N GLU A 237 21.23 7.15 -6.10
CA GLU A 237 22.29 6.15 -5.98
C GLU A 237 22.11 4.99 -6.97
N GLN A 238 20.90 4.46 -7.05
CA GLN A 238 20.53 3.48 -8.06
C GLN A 238 19.98 4.18 -9.31
N LYS A 239 20.63 3.96 -10.44
CA LYS A 239 20.15 4.49 -11.73
C LYS A 239 19.09 3.57 -12.33
N PRO A 240 18.06 4.13 -12.99
CA PRO A 240 17.05 3.31 -13.66
C PRO A 240 17.66 2.49 -14.79
N VAL A 241 17.41 1.18 -14.77
CA VAL A 241 17.91 0.24 -15.78
C VAL A 241 17.04 0.29 -17.05
N PRO A 242 15.69 0.18 -16.99
CA PRO A 242 14.84 0.25 -18.19
C PRO A 242 14.92 1.61 -18.89
N ALA A 243 14.77 1.62 -20.21
CA ALA A 243 14.65 2.85 -21.00
C ALA A 243 13.36 3.61 -20.66
N GLY A 244 12.35 2.88 -20.20
CA GLY A 244 11.05 3.43 -19.81
C GLY A 244 10.10 2.38 -19.28
N ILE A 245 8.91 2.84 -18.93
CA ILE A 245 7.80 1.99 -18.49
C ILE A 245 6.59 2.36 -19.33
N SER A 246 5.90 1.36 -19.85
CA SER A 246 4.64 1.52 -20.58
C SER A 246 3.52 0.88 -19.77
N PHE A 247 2.62 1.70 -19.28
CA PHE A 247 1.41 1.27 -18.58
C PHE A 247 0.25 1.21 -19.56
N THR A 248 -0.44 0.08 -19.63
CA THR A 248 -1.74 -0.06 -20.29
C THR A 248 -2.83 0.11 -19.24
N ILE A 249 -3.91 0.81 -19.57
CA ILE A 249 -5.01 1.09 -18.64
C ILE A 249 -6.23 0.27 -19.04
N GLY A 250 -6.85 -0.41 -18.09
CA GLY A 250 -8.16 -1.05 -18.24
C GLY A 250 -8.20 -2.54 -17.96
N ASP A 251 -9.43 -3.05 -17.93
CA ASP A 251 -9.79 -4.43 -17.59
C ASP A 251 -9.51 -5.43 -18.73
N GLU A 252 -8.92 -5.01 -19.83
CA GLU A 252 -8.68 -5.87 -21.00
C GLU A 252 -7.78 -7.07 -20.67
N ILE A 253 -7.02 -6.98 -19.57
CA ILE A 253 -6.19 -8.09 -19.09
C ILE A 253 -6.90 -8.85 -17.96
N MET A 254 -8.03 -9.46 -18.26
CA MET A 254 -8.78 -10.30 -17.31
C MET A 254 -7.99 -11.54 -16.82
N ASN A 255 -6.89 -11.89 -17.48
CA ASN A 255 -6.03 -13.01 -17.13
C ASN A 255 -4.57 -12.57 -17.19
N SER A 256 -4.10 -11.97 -16.09
CA SER A 256 -2.73 -11.46 -15.96
C SER A 256 -1.67 -12.53 -16.22
N ALA A 257 -1.86 -13.75 -15.71
CA ALA A 257 -0.91 -14.85 -15.96
C ALA A 257 -0.80 -15.17 -17.46
N ASN A 258 -1.91 -15.21 -18.19
CA ASN A 258 -1.86 -15.43 -19.64
C ASN A 258 -1.23 -14.23 -20.38
N ALA A 259 -1.48 -13.00 -19.94
CA ALA A 259 -0.90 -11.81 -20.54
C ALA A 259 0.62 -11.80 -20.38
N ILE A 260 1.15 -12.23 -19.23
CA ILE A 260 2.59 -12.41 -19.00
C ILE A 260 3.12 -13.54 -19.87
N ALA A 261 2.46 -14.70 -19.91
CA ALA A 261 2.89 -15.85 -20.71
C ALA A 261 2.96 -15.54 -22.22
N THR A 262 2.11 -14.65 -22.72
CA THR A 262 2.09 -14.23 -24.13
C THR A 262 2.98 -13.02 -24.42
N GLY A 263 3.62 -12.45 -23.40
CA GLY A 263 4.47 -11.27 -23.53
C GLY A 263 3.71 -9.95 -23.80
N THR A 264 2.41 -9.91 -23.50
CA THR A 264 1.59 -8.69 -23.62
C THR A 264 1.96 -7.69 -22.50
N VAL A 265 2.24 -8.22 -21.28
CA VAL A 265 2.81 -7.48 -20.17
C VAL A 265 4.00 -8.25 -19.60
N ASP A 266 4.88 -7.57 -18.91
CA ASP A 266 6.09 -8.15 -18.33
C ASP A 266 5.89 -8.56 -16.86
N ALA A 267 4.99 -7.88 -16.17
CA ALA A 267 4.63 -8.18 -14.79
C ALA A 267 3.21 -7.71 -14.49
N ALA A 268 2.56 -8.36 -13.53
CA ALA A 268 1.23 -7.99 -13.06
C ALA A 268 0.92 -8.63 -11.70
N PRO A 269 -0.06 -8.11 -10.93
CA PRO A 269 -0.70 -8.88 -9.87
C PRO A 269 -1.46 -10.06 -10.46
N ILE A 270 -1.45 -11.19 -9.76
CA ILE A 270 -2.20 -12.38 -10.13
C ILE A 270 -3.05 -12.89 -8.97
N THR A 271 -4.19 -13.50 -9.28
CA THR A 271 -5.07 -14.10 -8.28
C THR A 271 -4.64 -15.53 -7.94
N GLY A 272 -5.15 -16.08 -6.83
CA GLY A 272 -4.89 -17.48 -6.44
C GLY A 272 -5.31 -18.49 -7.51
N GLU A 273 -6.37 -18.20 -8.27
CA GLU A 273 -6.83 -19.07 -9.37
C GLU A 273 -5.87 -19.10 -10.57
N GLN A 274 -4.98 -18.11 -10.68
CA GLN A 274 -4.00 -18.02 -11.77
C GLN A 274 -2.64 -18.66 -11.44
N LEU A 275 -2.43 -19.11 -10.19
CA LEU A 275 -1.16 -19.69 -9.74
C LEU A 275 -0.73 -20.92 -10.56
N GLU A 276 -1.67 -21.82 -10.89
CA GLU A 276 -1.37 -22.99 -11.72
C GLU A 276 -0.82 -22.58 -13.09
N ALA A 277 -1.41 -21.57 -13.71
CA ALA A 277 -0.96 -21.04 -15.00
C ALA A 277 0.40 -20.35 -14.89
N ALA A 278 0.64 -19.60 -13.81
CA ALA A 278 1.90 -18.93 -13.55
C ALA A 278 3.04 -19.93 -13.32
N HIS A 279 2.80 -21.00 -12.55
CA HIS A 279 3.77 -22.10 -12.38
C HIS A 279 4.04 -22.86 -13.68
N ALA A 280 3.00 -23.11 -14.49
CA ALA A 280 3.16 -23.80 -15.78
C ALA A 280 3.98 -22.99 -16.79
N ALA A 281 4.03 -21.67 -16.64
CA ALA A 281 4.81 -20.76 -17.47
C ALA A 281 6.15 -20.33 -16.84
N ASP A 282 6.59 -20.99 -15.75
CA ASP A 282 7.84 -20.70 -15.03
C ASP A 282 8.03 -19.22 -14.67
N MET A 283 6.94 -18.52 -14.29
CA MET A 283 7.01 -17.11 -13.92
C MET A 283 7.73 -16.91 -12.59
N ASN A 284 8.41 -15.78 -12.45
CA ASN A 284 8.91 -15.34 -11.15
C ASN A 284 7.73 -14.90 -10.29
N LEU A 285 7.59 -15.46 -9.09
CA LEU A 285 6.50 -15.16 -8.16
C LEU A 285 7.03 -14.49 -6.91
N THR A 286 6.40 -13.37 -6.53
CA THR A 286 6.54 -12.72 -5.23
C THR A 286 5.20 -12.77 -4.52
N SER A 287 5.19 -13.09 -3.22
CA SER A 287 3.96 -13.16 -2.45
C SER A 287 4.07 -12.42 -1.12
N PHE A 288 2.95 -11.83 -0.71
CA PHE A 288 2.80 -11.09 0.54
C PHE A 288 1.60 -11.60 1.32
N GLU A 289 1.82 -11.99 2.56
CA GLU A 289 0.78 -12.40 3.50
C GLU A 289 0.49 -11.21 4.45
N ASP A 290 -0.08 -10.16 3.88
CA ASP A 290 -0.23 -8.81 4.46
C ASP A 290 -1.68 -8.45 4.82
N THR A 291 -2.63 -9.33 4.55
CA THR A 291 -4.05 -9.09 4.79
C THR A 291 -4.62 -10.14 5.73
N ALA A 292 -5.25 -9.70 6.82
CA ALA A 292 -6.02 -10.57 7.70
C ALA A 292 -7.51 -10.42 7.39
N LEU A 293 -8.18 -11.52 7.00
CA LEU A 293 -9.63 -11.54 6.89
C LEU A 293 -10.22 -12.15 8.16
N GLY A 294 -11.21 -11.45 8.72
CA GLY A 294 -11.85 -11.89 9.95
C GLY A 294 -13.33 -11.50 10.02
N VAL A 295 -14.03 -12.11 10.96
CA VAL A 295 -15.39 -11.71 11.29
C VAL A 295 -15.35 -10.47 12.15
N CYS A 296 -15.91 -9.38 11.63
CA CYS A 296 -16.09 -8.12 12.33
C CYS A 296 -17.56 -7.92 12.65
N PHE A 297 -17.89 -7.77 13.94
CA PHE A 297 -19.24 -7.48 14.39
C PHE A 297 -19.46 -5.98 14.53
N ASN A 298 -20.59 -5.47 14.04
CA ASN A 298 -20.97 -4.10 14.33
C ASN A 298 -21.45 -3.98 15.79
N MET A 299 -20.63 -3.36 16.62
CA MET A 299 -20.88 -3.18 18.05
C MET A 299 -22.00 -2.15 18.34
N GLN A 300 -22.48 -1.44 17.31
CA GLN A 300 -23.61 -0.51 17.40
C GLN A 300 -24.93 -1.16 16.92
N ASP A 301 -24.89 -2.36 16.32
CA ASP A 301 -26.10 -3.08 15.91
C ASP A 301 -26.88 -3.56 17.14
N SER A 302 -28.18 -3.44 17.10
CA SER A 302 -29.08 -3.76 18.24
C SER A 302 -29.00 -5.22 18.69
N VAL A 303 -28.56 -6.13 17.83
CA VAL A 303 -28.36 -7.56 18.12
C VAL A 303 -26.93 -7.85 18.52
N PHE A 304 -25.98 -7.39 17.72
CA PHE A 304 -24.56 -7.72 17.90
C PHE A 304 -23.82 -6.87 18.94
N GLN A 305 -24.43 -5.82 19.50
CA GLN A 305 -23.96 -5.21 20.74
C GLN A 305 -23.98 -6.20 21.93
N ASN A 306 -24.83 -7.25 21.87
CA ASN A 306 -24.94 -8.25 22.93
C ASN A 306 -23.78 -9.27 22.84
N ALA A 307 -22.98 -9.37 23.91
CA ALA A 307 -21.83 -10.26 23.98
C ALA A 307 -22.20 -11.75 23.91
N ASN A 308 -23.33 -12.15 24.44
CA ASN A 308 -23.80 -13.54 24.38
C ASN A 308 -24.17 -13.94 22.95
N ILE A 309 -24.77 -13.02 22.17
CA ILE A 309 -25.05 -13.27 20.75
C ILE A 309 -23.71 -13.46 19.99
N ARG A 310 -22.74 -12.58 20.16
CA ARG A 310 -21.41 -12.74 19.50
C ARG A 310 -20.73 -14.04 19.93
N SER A 311 -20.80 -14.38 21.24
CA SER A 311 -20.27 -15.64 21.76
C SER A 311 -20.91 -16.86 21.10
N ALA A 312 -22.23 -16.83 20.86
CA ALA A 312 -22.94 -17.92 20.20
C ALA A 312 -22.37 -18.19 18.80
N PHE A 313 -22.10 -17.14 18.01
CA PHE A 313 -21.47 -17.26 16.69
C PHE A 313 -20.05 -17.82 16.77
N LEU A 314 -19.18 -17.27 17.62
CA LEU A 314 -17.77 -17.65 17.67
C LEU A 314 -17.53 -19.00 18.34
N LYS A 315 -18.30 -19.34 19.40
CA LYS A 315 -18.20 -20.65 20.05
C LYS A 315 -18.67 -21.82 19.17
N THR A 316 -19.57 -21.57 18.22
CA THR A 316 -20.03 -22.56 17.25
C THR A 316 -19.19 -22.60 15.97
N LEU A 317 -18.22 -21.72 15.82
CA LEU A 317 -17.38 -21.66 14.64
C LEU A 317 -16.33 -22.77 14.64
N ASN A 318 -16.55 -23.79 13.82
CA ASN A 318 -15.55 -24.83 13.57
C ASN A 318 -14.59 -24.36 12.47
N ARG A 319 -13.46 -23.77 12.88
CA ARG A 319 -12.46 -23.21 11.96
C ARG A 319 -11.88 -24.24 10.99
N GLU A 320 -11.58 -25.45 11.49
CA GLU A 320 -11.00 -26.52 10.66
C GLU A 320 -11.96 -26.85 9.50
N LEU A 321 -13.27 -26.95 9.78
CA LEU A 321 -14.27 -27.22 8.76
C LEU A 321 -14.42 -26.07 7.78
N VAL A 322 -14.48 -24.82 8.29
CA VAL A 322 -14.66 -23.62 7.47
C VAL A 322 -13.48 -23.39 6.54
N LEU A 323 -12.27 -23.75 6.99
CA LEU A 323 -11.02 -23.50 6.24
C LEU A 323 -10.56 -24.70 5.39
N SER A 324 -11.20 -25.87 5.54
CA SER A 324 -10.75 -27.13 4.90
C SER A 324 -10.78 -27.15 3.38
N SER A 325 -11.50 -26.22 2.74
CA SER A 325 -11.69 -26.18 1.28
C SER A 325 -11.27 -24.85 0.66
N LEU A 326 -10.45 -24.07 1.37
CA LEU A 326 -9.99 -22.78 0.83
C LEU A 326 -8.86 -22.95 -0.18
N PRO A 327 -8.76 -22.05 -1.18
CA PRO A 327 -7.62 -21.98 -2.09
C PRO A 327 -6.30 -21.77 -1.34
N GLU A 328 -5.19 -22.11 -2.00
CA GLU A 328 -3.85 -22.08 -1.38
C GLU A 328 -3.35 -20.66 -1.07
N ASN A 329 -3.97 -19.64 -1.63
CA ASN A 329 -3.68 -18.25 -1.28
C ASN A 329 -4.22 -17.84 0.10
N TYR A 330 -4.86 -18.74 0.83
CA TYR A 330 -5.31 -18.50 2.20
C TYR A 330 -4.58 -19.42 3.18
N SER A 331 -4.10 -18.85 4.27
CA SER A 331 -3.57 -19.57 5.43
C SER A 331 -4.42 -19.28 6.67
N GLN A 332 -4.38 -20.18 7.65
CA GLN A 332 -5.15 -20.01 8.88
C GLN A 332 -4.57 -18.87 9.74
N ALA A 333 -5.34 -17.81 9.98
CA ALA A 333 -4.92 -16.72 10.85
C ALA A 333 -4.98 -17.10 12.34
N GLN A 334 -3.94 -16.79 13.09
CA GLN A 334 -3.89 -16.96 14.55
C GLN A 334 -4.00 -15.63 15.30
N SER A 335 -3.87 -14.51 14.60
CA SER A 335 -3.77 -13.17 15.18
C SER A 335 -4.44 -12.13 14.26
N VAL A 336 -4.71 -10.94 14.79
CA VAL A 336 -5.30 -9.82 14.03
C VAL A 336 -4.28 -9.24 13.06
N ILE A 337 -3.05 -9.09 13.52
CA ILE A 337 -1.95 -8.52 12.73
C ILE A 337 -1.38 -9.62 11.82
N PRO A 338 -1.23 -9.35 10.50
CA PRO A 338 -0.66 -10.30 9.53
C PRO A 338 0.79 -10.69 9.85
N PRO A 339 1.24 -11.88 9.39
CA PRO A 339 2.56 -12.40 9.74
C PRO A 339 3.73 -11.62 9.14
N GLN A 340 3.49 -10.85 8.08
CA GLN A 340 4.54 -10.09 7.40
C GLN A 340 4.84 -8.73 8.06
N THR A 341 4.04 -8.33 9.05
CA THR A 341 4.20 -7.07 9.77
C THR A 341 5.53 -7.03 10.52
N THR A 342 6.21 -5.90 10.49
CA THR A 342 7.47 -5.65 11.21
C THR A 342 7.26 -4.63 12.33
N LEU A 343 8.20 -4.59 13.27
CA LEU A 343 8.30 -3.57 14.30
C LEU A 343 9.78 -3.37 14.60
N SER A 344 10.28 -2.15 14.42
CA SER A 344 11.69 -1.81 14.59
C SER A 344 12.64 -2.70 13.77
N GLY A 345 12.25 -3.00 12.52
CA GLY A 345 13.03 -3.84 11.59
C GLY A 345 12.98 -5.34 11.86
N GLU A 346 12.30 -5.82 12.91
CA GLU A 346 12.14 -7.23 13.21
C GLU A 346 10.70 -7.70 12.94
N ASN A 347 10.54 -9.01 12.65
CA ASN A 347 9.20 -9.57 12.47
C ASN A 347 8.39 -9.46 13.77
N TYR A 348 7.23 -8.79 13.68
CA TYR A 348 6.39 -8.52 14.84
C TYR A 348 5.95 -9.79 15.59
N ARG A 349 5.62 -10.88 14.89
CA ARG A 349 5.23 -12.15 15.55
C ARG A 349 6.37 -12.80 16.32
N THR A 350 7.61 -12.64 15.86
CA THR A 350 8.81 -13.10 16.59
C THR A 350 8.96 -12.34 17.91
N LEU A 351 8.69 -11.04 17.93
CA LEU A 351 8.76 -10.21 19.13
C LEU A 351 7.56 -10.43 20.08
N ALA A 352 6.35 -10.43 19.54
CA ALA A 352 5.11 -10.42 20.31
C ALA A 352 4.56 -11.82 20.65
N GLY A 353 4.82 -12.83 19.80
CA GLY A 353 4.16 -14.14 19.89
C GLY A 353 2.74 -14.13 19.29
N GLU A 354 1.99 -15.21 19.54
CA GLU A 354 0.67 -15.44 18.98
C GLU A 354 -0.46 -15.07 19.94
N CYS A 355 -1.62 -14.73 19.39
CA CYS A 355 -2.82 -14.45 20.16
C CYS A 355 -3.47 -15.70 20.73
N SER A 356 -4.25 -15.50 21.81
CA SER A 356 -5.09 -16.55 22.39
C SER A 356 -6.49 -16.49 21.79
N LEU A 357 -6.78 -17.40 20.86
CA LEU A 357 -8.12 -17.49 20.25
C LEU A 357 -9.11 -18.21 21.17
N PRO A 358 -10.40 -17.78 21.21
CA PRO A 358 -11.46 -18.48 21.90
C PRO A 358 -11.64 -19.92 21.37
N ALA A 359 -11.75 -20.88 22.28
CA ALA A 359 -11.94 -22.27 21.91
C ALA A 359 -13.30 -22.51 21.24
N TYR A 360 -13.34 -23.44 20.29
CA TYR A 360 -14.56 -23.98 19.72
C TYR A 360 -15.29 -24.83 20.75
N GLU A 361 -16.56 -24.52 21.02
CA GLU A 361 -17.40 -25.20 22.03
C GLU A 361 -18.84 -25.33 21.53
N GLN A 362 -19.06 -26.15 20.51
CA GLN A 362 -20.35 -26.26 19.81
C GLN A 362 -21.53 -26.47 20.76
N GLY A 363 -21.36 -27.22 21.83
CA GLY A 363 -22.42 -27.50 22.80
C GLY A 363 -22.89 -26.28 23.60
N GLN A 364 -22.07 -25.23 23.68
CA GLN A 364 -22.38 -24.02 24.44
C GLN A 364 -23.02 -22.93 23.57
N GLY A 365 -22.85 -22.98 22.25
CA GLY A 365 -23.34 -21.92 21.37
C GLY A 365 -24.83 -21.63 21.47
N LYS A 366 -25.65 -22.68 21.57
CA LYS A 366 -27.12 -22.51 21.77
C LYS A 366 -27.47 -21.88 23.11
N ALA A 367 -26.75 -22.23 24.17
CA ALA A 367 -26.96 -21.63 25.48
C ALA A 367 -26.61 -20.13 25.48
N TYR A 368 -25.51 -19.73 24.82
CA TYR A 368 -25.18 -18.33 24.62
C TYR A 368 -26.23 -17.60 23.78
N LEU A 369 -26.73 -18.24 22.72
CA LEU A 369 -27.80 -17.67 21.90
C LEU A 369 -29.07 -17.42 22.69
N GLU A 370 -29.55 -18.42 23.46
CA GLU A 370 -30.70 -18.30 24.31
C GLU A 370 -30.54 -17.21 25.38
N ALA A 371 -29.35 -17.13 26.00
CA ALA A 371 -29.07 -16.09 26.98
C ALA A 371 -29.14 -14.70 26.33
N GLY A 372 -28.49 -14.51 25.16
CA GLY A 372 -28.51 -13.24 24.46
C GLY A 372 -29.89 -12.82 23.96
N LEU A 373 -30.69 -13.76 23.44
CA LEU A 373 -32.07 -13.50 23.04
C LEU A 373 -32.94 -13.07 24.24
N ASN A 374 -32.79 -13.75 25.39
CA ASN A 374 -33.51 -13.39 26.62
C ASN A 374 -33.12 -11.98 27.11
N GLU A 375 -31.83 -11.62 27.08
CA GLU A 375 -31.35 -10.28 27.45
C GLU A 375 -31.91 -9.19 26.53
N LEU A 376 -32.03 -9.49 25.23
CA LEU A 376 -32.59 -8.60 24.22
C LEU A 376 -34.12 -8.62 24.16
N GLN A 377 -34.77 -9.50 24.91
CA GLN A 377 -36.22 -9.71 24.88
C GLN A 377 -36.72 -10.09 23.48
N LEU A 378 -35.97 -10.93 22.77
CA LEU A 378 -36.30 -11.45 21.45
C LEU A 378 -36.68 -12.93 21.53
N ASP A 379 -37.71 -13.33 20.80
CA ASP A 379 -38.10 -14.74 20.67
C ASP A 379 -37.19 -15.52 19.72
N SER A 380 -36.55 -14.80 18.79
CA SER A 380 -35.65 -15.37 17.79
C SER A 380 -34.72 -14.30 17.21
N LEU A 381 -33.59 -14.72 16.59
CA LEU A 381 -32.74 -13.81 15.85
C LEU A 381 -33.52 -13.16 14.68
N PRO A 382 -33.42 -11.86 14.50
CA PRO A 382 -33.88 -11.22 13.26
C PRO A 382 -33.10 -11.72 12.06
N LYS A 383 -33.50 -11.29 10.86
CA LYS A 383 -32.72 -11.58 9.65
C LYS A 383 -31.32 -11.01 9.77
N VAL A 384 -30.31 -11.88 9.70
CA VAL A 384 -28.90 -11.52 9.74
C VAL A 384 -28.29 -11.64 8.34
N THR A 385 -27.55 -10.62 7.93
CA THR A 385 -26.84 -10.57 6.66
C THR A 385 -25.35 -10.30 6.90
N ILE A 386 -24.49 -11.14 6.29
CA ILE A 386 -23.04 -11.00 6.34
C ILE A 386 -22.60 -10.30 5.05
N LEU A 387 -21.88 -9.19 5.19
CA LEU A 387 -21.24 -8.50 4.07
C LEU A 387 -19.88 -9.12 3.79
N CYS A 388 -19.51 -9.19 2.52
CA CYS A 388 -18.14 -9.51 2.08
C CYS A 388 -17.84 -8.87 0.74
N LEU A 389 -16.57 -8.86 0.35
CA LEU A 389 -16.15 -8.48 -0.99
C LEU A 389 -16.78 -9.42 -2.04
N ASP A 390 -17.10 -8.87 -3.22
CA ASP A 390 -17.56 -9.63 -4.38
C ASP A 390 -16.37 -10.30 -5.10
N SER A 391 -15.68 -11.18 -4.36
CA SER A 391 -14.60 -12.02 -4.88
C SER A 391 -14.94 -13.50 -4.65
N PRO A 392 -14.42 -14.42 -5.49
CA PRO A 392 -14.65 -15.85 -5.31
C PRO A 392 -14.21 -16.35 -3.93
N GLY A 393 -13.03 -15.95 -3.46
CA GLY A 393 -12.48 -16.37 -2.17
C GLY A 393 -13.30 -15.87 -0.98
N ALA A 394 -13.65 -14.58 -0.92
CA ALA A 394 -14.47 -14.03 0.15
C ALA A 394 -15.87 -14.70 0.21
N LYS A 395 -16.49 -14.92 -0.97
CA LYS A 395 -17.77 -15.63 -1.04
C LYS A 395 -17.65 -17.08 -0.58
N ALA A 396 -16.57 -17.79 -0.89
CA ALA A 396 -16.34 -19.16 -0.44
C ALA A 396 -16.23 -19.21 1.10
N ILE A 397 -15.43 -18.33 1.69
CA ILE A 397 -15.29 -18.23 3.16
C ILE A 397 -16.66 -17.99 3.81
N VAL A 398 -17.43 -17.01 3.33
CA VAL A 398 -18.74 -16.67 3.92
C VAL A 398 -19.75 -17.81 3.73
N ASN A 399 -19.77 -18.49 2.60
CA ASN A 399 -20.64 -19.65 2.40
C ASN A 399 -20.34 -20.77 3.42
N ASN A 400 -19.06 -21.06 3.67
CA ASN A 400 -18.64 -22.03 4.68
C ASN A 400 -19.06 -21.58 6.10
N LEU A 401 -18.94 -20.28 6.42
CA LEU A 401 -19.43 -19.71 7.67
C LEU A 401 -20.96 -19.89 7.81
N LEU A 402 -21.71 -19.59 6.75
CA LEU A 402 -23.16 -19.73 6.72
C LEU A 402 -23.60 -21.19 6.95
N GLU A 403 -22.96 -22.14 6.27
CA GLU A 403 -23.25 -23.57 6.44
C GLU A 403 -23.02 -24.00 7.89
N ASN A 404 -21.88 -23.62 8.46
CA ASN A 404 -21.53 -23.92 9.84
C ASN A 404 -22.53 -23.32 10.83
N TRP A 405 -22.81 -22.01 10.74
CA TRP A 405 -23.69 -21.32 11.67
C TRP A 405 -25.17 -21.70 11.51
N ASN A 406 -25.67 -21.87 10.29
CA ASN A 406 -27.03 -22.32 10.04
C ASN A 406 -27.29 -23.70 10.66
N SER A 407 -26.31 -24.61 10.51
CA SER A 407 -26.40 -25.92 11.14
C SER A 407 -26.32 -25.87 12.67
N ALA A 408 -25.38 -25.09 13.22
CA ALA A 408 -25.10 -25.04 14.64
C ALA A 408 -26.16 -24.26 15.45
N LEU A 409 -26.63 -23.13 14.93
CA LEU A 409 -27.55 -22.21 15.59
C LEU A 409 -29.00 -22.44 15.18
N GLY A 410 -29.28 -23.10 14.06
CA GLY A 410 -30.64 -23.40 13.58
C GLY A 410 -31.34 -22.23 12.91
N TYR A 411 -30.59 -21.29 12.33
CA TYR A 411 -31.09 -20.11 11.62
C TYR A 411 -30.56 -20.04 10.20
N TYR A 412 -31.28 -19.35 9.31
CA TYR A 412 -30.86 -19.07 7.96
C TYR A 412 -30.29 -17.65 7.89
N LEU A 413 -28.99 -17.57 7.81
CA LEU A 413 -28.26 -16.32 7.61
C LEU A 413 -28.08 -16.06 6.10
N ASN A 414 -27.85 -14.80 5.73
CA ASN A 414 -27.72 -14.39 4.33
C ASN A 414 -26.35 -13.80 4.05
N LEU A 415 -25.88 -13.98 2.81
CA LEU A 415 -24.70 -13.32 2.26
C LEU A 415 -25.13 -12.13 1.41
N LYS A 416 -24.39 -11.04 1.49
CA LYS A 416 -24.43 -9.94 0.53
C LYS A 416 -22.99 -9.61 0.10
N ALA A 417 -22.64 -9.95 -1.15
CA ALA A 417 -21.38 -9.55 -1.75
C ALA A 417 -21.50 -8.14 -2.31
N VAL A 418 -20.46 -7.32 -2.11
CA VAL A 418 -20.42 -5.91 -2.49
C VAL A 418 -19.04 -5.53 -3.00
N SER A 419 -18.93 -4.42 -3.72
CA SER A 419 -17.64 -3.84 -4.10
C SER A 419 -16.83 -3.40 -2.87
N GLU A 420 -15.53 -3.20 -3.04
CA GLU A 420 -14.66 -2.75 -1.96
C GLU A 420 -15.13 -1.40 -1.38
N ASN A 421 -15.42 -0.43 -2.22
CA ASN A 421 -15.95 0.88 -1.79
C ASN A 421 -17.28 0.76 -1.02
N GLU A 422 -18.18 -0.12 -1.46
CA GLU A 422 -19.44 -0.35 -0.75
C GLU A 422 -19.22 -1.02 0.61
N LEU A 423 -18.27 -1.96 0.71
CA LEU A 423 -17.92 -2.61 1.98
C LEU A 423 -17.33 -1.61 2.96
N GLN A 424 -16.34 -0.82 2.54
CA GLN A 424 -15.71 0.21 3.36
C GLN A 424 -16.75 1.25 3.86
N ASN A 425 -17.62 1.73 2.96
CA ASN A 425 -18.67 2.66 3.33
C ASN A 425 -19.69 2.02 4.30
N ALA A 426 -20.03 0.75 4.13
CA ALA A 426 -20.96 0.06 5.04
C ALA A 426 -20.35 -0.12 6.44
N LEU A 427 -19.08 -0.50 6.53
CA LEU A 427 -18.35 -0.62 7.79
C LEU A 427 -18.23 0.73 8.49
N ARG A 428 -17.75 1.75 7.80
CA ARG A 428 -17.58 3.11 8.32
C ARG A 428 -18.87 3.74 8.86
N ASN A 429 -19.98 3.53 8.15
CA ASN A 429 -21.28 4.13 8.52
C ASN A 429 -22.13 3.22 9.42
N GLY A 430 -21.61 2.06 9.84
CA GLY A 430 -22.36 1.10 10.64
C GLY A 430 -23.56 0.48 9.92
N ASN A 431 -23.57 0.48 8.57
CA ASN A 431 -24.65 -0.04 7.74
C ASN A 431 -24.52 -1.55 7.46
N CYS A 432 -23.92 -2.27 8.37
CA CYS A 432 -23.84 -3.73 8.37
C CYS A 432 -24.08 -4.28 9.78
N GLN A 433 -24.47 -5.55 9.87
CA GLN A 433 -24.60 -6.26 11.13
C GLN A 433 -23.29 -6.97 11.51
N LEU A 434 -22.73 -7.68 10.54
CA LEU A 434 -21.39 -8.26 10.59
C LEU A 434 -20.83 -8.37 9.17
N ALA A 435 -19.53 -8.45 9.07
CA ALA A 435 -18.85 -8.57 7.79
C ALA A 435 -17.66 -9.54 7.87
N LEU A 436 -17.30 -10.16 6.75
CA LEU A 436 -15.96 -10.65 6.53
C LEU A 436 -15.11 -9.43 6.13
N CYS A 437 -14.36 -8.91 7.09
CA CYS A 437 -13.64 -7.66 6.98
C CYS A 437 -12.15 -7.94 6.65
N PRO A 438 -11.62 -7.40 5.55
CA PRO A 438 -10.18 -7.39 5.31
C PRO A 438 -9.53 -6.30 6.17
N LEU A 439 -8.46 -6.65 6.85
CA LEU A 439 -7.56 -5.73 7.55
C LEU A 439 -6.21 -5.78 6.85
N ARG A 440 -5.85 -4.69 6.21
CA ARG A 440 -4.56 -4.46 5.58
C ARG A 440 -4.06 -3.09 6.02
N ALA A 441 -2.81 -3.02 6.44
CA ALA A 441 -2.16 -1.76 6.78
C ALA A 441 -1.58 -1.09 5.52
N ASP A 442 -1.40 0.22 5.58
CA ASP A 442 -0.70 0.98 4.55
C ASP A 442 0.82 1.05 4.80
N ASN A 443 1.27 0.56 5.95
CA ASN A 443 2.69 0.42 6.31
C ASN A 443 2.95 -0.93 6.98
N ASP A 444 4.20 -1.23 7.28
CA ASP A 444 4.65 -2.51 7.83
C ASP A 444 4.46 -2.64 9.35
N GLY A 445 4.03 -1.59 10.05
CA GLY A 445 3.85 -1.58 11.51
C GLY A 445 2.48 -2.09 11.99
N PRO A 446 2.38 -2.60 13.23
CA PRO A 446 1.11 -3.08 13.80
C PRO A 446 0.15 -1.95 14.21
N TRP A 447 0.67 -0.75 14.38
CA TRP A 447 -0.06 0.39 14.96
C TRP A 447 -1.32 0.75 14.19
N GLU A 448 -1.23 0.89 12.86
CA GLU A 448 -2.37 1.33 12.05
C GLU A 448 -3.55 0.39 12.13
N LEU A 449 -3.30 -0.92 12.04
CA LEU A 449 -4.37 -1.93 12.14
C LEU A 449 -5.04 -1.91 13.51
N LEU A 450 -4.28 -1.74 14.57
CA LEU A 450 -4.84 -1.63 15.92
C LEU A 450 -5.60 -0.32 16.12
N ASN A 451 -5.07 0.78 15.60
CA ASN A 451 -5.71 2.09 15.71
C ASN A 451 -7.02 2.21 14.92
N LEU A 452 -7.26 1.33 13.93
CA LEU A 452 -8.55 1.26 13.24
C LEU A 452 -9.72 1.02 14.23
N PHE A 453 -9.50 0.30 15.31
CA PHE A 453 -10.53 0.02 16.31
C PHE A 453 -10.61 1.05 17.45
N SER A 454 -9.83 2.13 17.39
CA SER A 454 -9.94 3.25 18.34
C SER A 454 -11.33 3.89 18.28
N SER A 455 -11.85 4.29 19.43
CA SER A 455 -13.11 5.02 19.51
C SER A 455 -13.09 6.37 18.78
N GLU A 456 -11.90 6.92 18.57
CA GLU A 456 -11.68 8.21 17.90
C GLU A 456 -11.45 8.05 16.39
N ASN A 457 -11.22 6.82 15.91
CA ASN A 457 -10.97 6.58 14.50
C ASN A 457 -12.30 6.57 13.70
N PRO A 458 -12.50 7.48 12.76
CA PRO A 458 -13.73 7.56 11.97
C PRO A 458 -13.91 6.38 11.00
N TYR A 459 -12.87 5.57 10.79
CA TYR A 459 -12.88 4.35 9.95
C TYR A 459 -13.02 3.06 10.77
N ASN A 460 -13.35 3.16 12.07
CA ASN A 460 -13.53 2.02 12.95
C ASN A 460 -14.57 1.04 12.39
N PRO A 461 -14.17 -0.16 11.90
CA PRO A 461 -15.07 -1.03 11.16
C PRO A 461 -16.14 -1.69 12.04
N ALA A 462 -15.88 -1.73 13.34
CA ALA A 462 -16.78 -2.34 14.33
C ALA A 462 -17.65 -1.31 15.07
N GLY A 463 -17.41 0.00 14.91
CA GLY A 463 -18.01 1.01 15.77
C GLY A 463 -17.67 0.80 17.26
N TYR A 464 -16.51 0.19 17.54
CA TYR A 464 -16.10 -0.19 18.89
C TYR A 464 -15.80 1.03 19.75
N GLN A 465 -16.37 1.08 20.95
CA GLN A 465 -16.22 2.17 21.91
C GLN A 465 -15.74 1.59 23.24
N ASN A 466 -14.44 1.74 23.55
CA ASN A 466 -13.88 1.18 24.78
C ASN A 466 -12.67 2.00 25.28
N GLN A 467 -12.81 2.57 26.48
CA GLN A 467 -11.78 3.43 27.07
C GLN A 467 -10.51 2.65 27.44
N ASP A 468 -10.62 1.40 27.90
CA ASP A 468 -9.46 0.57 28.25
C ASP A 468 -8.63 0.27 27.00
N TYR A 469 -9.30 0.01 25.86
CA TYR A 469 -8.62 -0.14 24.59
C TYR A 469 -7.93 1.14 24.14
N ASN A 470 -8.58 2.29 24.21
CA ASN A 470 -7.98 3.59 23.89
C ASN A 470 -6.76 3.91 24.79
N ASN A 471 -6.85 3.57 26.08
CA ASN A 471 -5.73 3.72 27.01
C ASN A 471 -4.54 2.82 26.62
N LEU A 472 -4.81 1.60 26.16
CA LEU A 472 -3.79 0.67 25.68
C LEU A 472 -3.12 1.19 24.41
N LEU A 473 -3.89 1.72 23.46
CA LEU A 473 -3.35 2.38 22.26
C LEU A 473 -2.44 3.56 22.62
N SER A 474 -2.80 4.36 23.64
CA SER A 474 -1.98 5.46 24.12
C SER A 474 -0.65 4.99 24.73
N GLN A 475 -0.65 3.82 25.38
CA GLN A 475 0.58 3.22 25.91
C GLN A 475 1.48 2.69 24.80
N ILE A 476 0.92 2.08 23.74
CA ILE A 476 1.67 1.63 22.57
C ILE A 476 2.44 2.80 21.95
N LYS A 477 1.78 3.96 21.74
CA LYS A 477 2.43 5.17 21.22
C LYS A 477 3.60 5.66 22.08
N ALA A 478 3.57 5.40 23.39
CA ALA A 478 4.61 5.82 24.32
C ALA A 478 5.74 4.80 24.51
N SER A 479 5.63 3.62 23.90
CA SER A 479 6.52 2.47 24.13
C SER A 479 7.05 1.94 22.80
N PRO A 480 8.14 2.49 22.25
CA PRO A 480 8.74 2.03 21.01
C PRO A 480 9.42 0.67 21.17
N GLY A 481 9.65 -0.01 20.04
CA GLY A 481 10.43 -1.24 19.97
C GLY A 481 9.77 -2.44 20.65
N GLU A 482 10.58 -3.32 21.24
CA GLU A 482 10.12 -4.57 21.85
C GLU A 482 9.09 -4.38 22.97
N ASP A 483 9.21 -3.34 23.77
CA ASP A 483 8.22 -3.03 24.82
C ASP A 483 6.84 -2.74 24.20
N GLY A 484 6.81 -2.12 23.03
CA GLY A 484 5.60 -1.89 22.23
C GLY A 484 4.98 -3.19 21.71
N ALA A 485 5.79 -4.18 21.34
CA ALA A 485 5.29 -5.46 20.81
C ALA A 485 4.37 -6.19 21.80
N ALA A 486 4.73 -6.25 23.07
CA ALA A 486 3.90 -6.84 24.11
C ALA A 486 2.56 -6.10 24.33
N LEU A 487 2.56 -4.77 24.21
CA LEU A 487 1.36 -3.95 24.30
C LEU A 487 0.46 -4.12 23.07
N CYS A 488 1.05 -4.22 21.87
CA CYS A 488 0.32 -4.55 20.64
C CYS A 488 -0.37 -5.91 20.74
N LEU A 489 0.31 -6.95 21.26
CA LEU A 489 -0.29 -8.25 21.50
C LEU A 489 -1.45 -8.17 22.52
N GLN A 490 -1.32 -7.34 23.56
CA GLN A 490 -2.45 -7.12 24.48
C GLN A 490 -3.64 -6.47 23.76
N ALA A 491 -3.40 -5.52 22.85
CA ALA A 491 -4.46 -4.89 22.07
C ALA A 491 -5.14 -5.89 21.12
N GLU A 492 -4.38 -6.75 20.43
CA GLU A 492 -4.95 -7.83 19.62
C GLU A 492 -5.82 -8.78 20.45
N ASN A 493 -5.28 -9.26 21.57
CA ASN A 493 -6.02 -10.13 22.48
C ASN A 493 -7.29 -9.45 23.03
N HIS A 494 -7.23 -8.13 23.28
CA HIS A 494 -8.39 -7.36 23.70
C HIS A 494 -9.50 -7.38 22.64
N LEU A 495 -9.19 -7.15 21.37
CA LEU A 495 -10.16 -7.21 20.26
C LEU A 495 -10.77 -8.60 20.12
N ILE A 496 -9.96 -9.64 20.22
CA ILE A 496 -10.39 -11.04 20.09
C ILE A 496 -11.26 -11.46 21.28
N GLN A 497 -10.83 -11.18 22.50
CA GLN A 497 -11.55 -11.59 23.73
C GLN A 497 -12.88 -10.85 23.92
N ASN A 498 -12.96 -9.59 23.48
CA ASN A 498 -14.20 -8.81 23.48
C ASN A 498 -15.07 -9.09 22.24
N LEU A 499 -14.63 -10.03 21.38
CA LEU A 499 -15.38 -10.47 20.20
C LEU A 499 -15.69 -9.31 19.25
N VAL A 500 -14.75 -8.40 19.09
CA VAL A 500 -14.85 -7.24 18.19
C VAL A 500 -14.46 -7.65 16.78
N PHE A 501 -13.29 -8.30 16.67
CA PHE A 501 -12.75 -8.87 15.44
C PHE A 501 -12.20 -10.26 15.74
N TYR A 502 -12.59 -11.23 14.90
CA TYR A 502 -12.13 -12.61 15.02
C TYR A 502 -11.38 -13.02 13.73
N PRO A 503 -10.06 -13.15 13.79
CA PRO A 503 -9.26 -13.49 12.61
C PRO A 503 -9.57 -14.91 12.14
N LEU A 504 -9.76 -15.09 10.82
CA LEU A 504 -10.04 -16.38 10.19
C LEU A 504 -8.87 -16.85 9.36
N VAL A 505 -8.47 -16.06 8.39
CA VAL A 505 -7.41 -16.38 7.43
C VAL A 505 -6.51 -15.18 7.21
N TYR A 506 -5.26 -15.46 6.84
CA TYR A 506 -4.42 -14.52 6.13
C TYR A 506 -4.55 -14.77 4.65
N GLU A 507 -4.62 -13.70 3.86
CA GLU A 507 -4.65 -13.77 2.42
C GLU A 507 -3.27 -13.44 1.86
N LYS A 508 -2.79 -14.31 0.96
CA LYS A 508 -1.58 -14.07 0.18
C LYS A 508 -1.96 -13.38 -1.12
N ARG A 509 -1.36 -12.22 -1.34
CA ARG A 509 -1.36 -11.55 -2.63
C ARG A 509 -0.14 -11.98 -3.41
N TYR A 510 -0.27 -12.13 -4.73
CA TYR A 510 0.81 -12.56 -5.60
C TYR A 510 1.05 -11.54 -6.69
N PHE A 511 2.32 -11.34 -6.97
CA PHE A 511 2.79 -10.65 -8.15
C PHE A 511 3.62 -11.62 -8.98
N ALA A 512 3.45 -11.58 -10.29
CA ALA A 512 4.19 -12.38 -11.22
C ALA A 512 4.96 -11.51 -12.20
N SER A 513 6.15 -11.95 -12.60
CA SER A 513 6.85 -11.39 -13.75
C SER A 513 7.28 -12.51 -14.70
N ALA A 514 7.45 -12.18 -15.98
CA ALA A 514 7.96 -13.12 -16.97
C ALA A 514 9.36 -13.62 -16.53
N GLN A 515 9.71 -14.86 -16.91
CA GLN A 515 10.97 -15.50 -16.53
C GLN A 515 12.20 -14.66 -16.90
N ASN A 516 12.15 -13.95 -18.02
CA ASN A 516 13.21 -13.09 -18.51
C ASN A 516 13.17 -11.65 -17.94
N VAL A 517 12.28 -11.38 -16.97
CA VAL A 517 12.13 -10.08 -16.30
C VAL A 517 12.43 -10.24 -14.82
N THR A 518 13.45 -9.54 -14.33
CA THR A 518 13.91 -9.58 -12.94
C THR A 518 14.10 -8.17 -12.39
N GLY A 519 14.41 -8.02 -11.10
CA GLY A 519 14.75 -6.72 -10.50
C GLY A 519 13.58 -5.76 -10.30
N ILE A 520 12.32 -6.15 -10.58
CA ILE A 520 11.13 -5.42 -10.13
C ILE A 520 10.97 -5.70 -8.64
N ILE A 521 10.85 -4.65 -7.84
CA ILE A 521 10.59 -4.77 -6.40
C ILE A 521 9.11 -4.51 -6.17
N PHE A 522 8.42 -5.51 -5.65
CA PHE A 522 7.04 -5.39 -5.20
C PHE A 522 7.04 -5.19 -3.69
N HIS A 523 6.39 -4.14 -3.22
CA HIS A 523 6.25 -3.87 -1.80
C HIS A 523 4.84 -4.25 -1.32
N PRO A 524 4.68 -4.78 -0.11
CA PRO A 524 3.36 -5.12 0.41
C PRO A 524 2.49 -3.89 0.68
N TYR A 525 3.12 -2.73 0.91
CA TYR A 525 2.46 -1.51 1.36
C TYR A 525 2.58 -0.38 0.34
N ASN A 526 1.70 0.61 0.43
CA ASN A 526 1.71 1.87 -0.35
C ASN A 526 1.66 1.69 -1.87
N GLY A 527 1.04 0.61 -2.39
CA GLY A 527 0.95 0.34 -3.84
C GLY A 527 2.32 0.15 -4.51
N GLY A 528 3.37 -0.04 -3.70
CA GLY A 528 4.76 0.08 -4.08
C GLY A 528 5.23 -0.96 -5.08
N ILE A 529 5.36 -0.55 -6.34
CA ILE A 529 6.15 -1.28 -7.33
C ILE A 529 7.29 -0.37 -7.76
N ASP A 530 8.51 -0.83 -7.54
CA ASP A 530 9.69 -0.12 -7.98
C ASP A 530 10.31 -0.80 -9.20
N PHE A 531 10.34 -0.07 -10.31
CA PHE A 531 10.88 -0.54 -11.58
C PHE A 531 12.32 -0.11 -11.84
N ILE A 532 12.96 0.61 -10.91
CA ILE A 532 14.26 1.23 -11.15
C ILE A 532 15.33 0.21 -11.52
N GLY A 533 15.32 -0.95 -10.86
CA GLY A 533 16.25 -2.05 -11.09
C GLY A 533 15.72 -3.13 -12.04
N ALA A 534 14.58 -2.89 -12.69
CA ALA A 534 13.99 -3.92 -13.55
C ALA A 534 14.89 -4.20 -14.77
N GLU A 535 15.16 -5.48 -14.99
CA GLU A 535 15.96 -5.97 -16.11
C GLU A 535 15.09 -6.89 -16.97
N LYS A 536 15.09 -6.63 -18.29
CA LYS A 536 14.42 -7.47 -19.27
C LYS A 536 15.43 -7.95 -20.28
N THR A 537 15.65 -9.26 -20.35
CA THR A 537 16.49 -9.90 -21.35
C THR A 537 15.68 -10.31 -22.56
N GLU A 538 16.33 -10.54 -23.72
CA GLU A 538 15.64 -11.14 -24.84
C GLU A 538 15.17 -12.54 -24.46
N ALA A 539 13.92 -12.89 -24.80
CA ALA A 539 13.42 -14.23 -24.55
C ALA A 539 14.27 -15.25 -25.31
N GLU A 540 14.72 -16.32 -24.64
CA GLU A 540 15.36 -17.45 -25.34
C GLU A 540 14.35 -18.05 -26.32
N ALA A 541 14.72 -18.08 -27.62
CA ALA A 541 13.87 -18.49 -28.73
C ALA A 541 13.61 -20.02 -28.76
#